data_4b6b87f687824ae514f090d99e4edf70
#
_entry.id   4b6b87f687824ae514f090d99e4edf70
#
_cell.length_a   1.000
_cell.length_b   1.000
_cell.length_c   1.000
_cell.angle_alpha   90.00
_cell.angle_beta   90.00
_cell.angle_gamma   90.00
#
_symmetry.space_group_name_H-M   'P 1'
#
loop_
_entity.id
_entity.type
_entity.pdbx_description
1 polymer ?
#
loop_
_entity_poly.entity_id
_entity_poly.type
_entity_poly.pdbx_seq_one_letter_code
_entity_poly.pdbx_strand_id
1 'polypeptide(L)'
;MAARRQEPNSNQSKKPGSTRRDFLQVAGVAAAASVSPLILRATDKSGSKNTILGEGAYQYEVVSQSWGELPSNLPWGETHGVAVDEAGLVYIKHRSHLPEPVDAIAVFDPQGKFVRSFGKEYHTGGHGIDIRKEGGEEFLYLCATRTGLITKTTLKGEIVWKKERLVETGKYDDPKTPYSPTNIAFAPDGGFYVADGYGSHWIHQFDANAKWVRTFGGEGSNPGQFKTPHGLWLDDRPGREPALVVADRANARLQYMTLEGKHAGFLNQNTKGEPGMTSDVANLNSPVSFPAHFDIRGDVLLVPDLHARVTLFDKNNKVITHLGYDPEWTKQVLGEGKFPVRVDRSLWQAGRFIHPHDACFDHSGNLFVVEWVPTGRVNFLRHVS
;
A
#
# COMPACT_ATOMS: atom_id res chain seq x y z
N MET A 1 72.88 -4.28 59.67
CA MET A 1 73.31 -5.73 59.64
C MET A 1 72.74 -6.34 58.36
N ALA A 2 73.66 -6.77 57.51
CA ALA A 2 73.75 -7.88 56.61
C ALA A 2 72.52 -8.26 55.78
N ALA A 3 72.47 -7.98 54.55
CA ALA A 3 73.12 -8.70 53.40
C ALA A 3 72.51 -10.06 53.09
N ARG A 4 71.87 -10.15 51.91
CA ARG A 4 72.36 -11.12 50.88
C ARG A 4 71.55 -10.96 49.56
N ARG A 5 72.34 -10.82 48.49
CA ARG A 5 72.00 -10.94 47.07
C ARG A 5 71.64 -12.40 46.74
N GLN A 6 70.79 -12.57 45.74
CA GLN A 6 71.13 -13.55 44.64
C GLN A 6 70.13 -13.29 43.45
N GLU A 7 70.72 -13.01 42.32
CA GLU A 7 70.17 -13.15 40.95
C GLU A 7 70.47 -14.58 40.48
N PRO A 8 70.13 -14.93 39.20
CA PRO A 8 68.87 -14.94 38.44
C PRO A 8 68.52 -16.34 37.92
N ASN A 9 67.34 -16.58 37.40
CA ASN A 9 67.20 -17.66 36.44
C ASN A 9 66.16 -17.40 35.40
N SER A 10 66.62 -17.40 34.16
CA SER A 10 65.89 -17.33 32.90
C SER A 10 64.99 -18.52 32.70
N ASN A 11 63.74 -18.30 32.35
CA ASN A 11 63.02 -19.32 31.60
C ASN A 11 62.02 -18.65 30.65
N GLN A 12 62.34 -18.69 29.36
CA GLN A 12 61.50 -18.36 28.24
C GLN A 12 60.35 -19.40 28.16
N SER A 13 59.09 -18.96 28.30
CA SER A 13 57.97 -19.78 27.90
C SER A 13 57.25 -19.14 26.71
N LYS A 14 57.19 -19.92 25.66
CA LYS A 14 56.55 -19.62 24.36
C LYS A 14 55.10 -19.24 24.56
N LYS A 15 54.69 -18.17 23.86
CA LYS A 15 53.26 -17.83 23.68
C LYS A 15 52.58 -18.88 22.82
N PRO A 16 51.41 -19.43 23.20
CA PRO A 16 50.62 -20.28 22.31
C PRO A 16 49.93 -19.43 21.26
N GLY A 17 49.98 -19.86 20.02
CA GLY A 17 49.29 -19.22 18.90
C GLY A 17 47.77 -19.32 19.07
N SER A 18 47.08 -18.24 18.83
CA SER A 18 45.62 -18.18 18.82
C SER A 18 45.07 -19.02 17.67
N THR A 19 44.19 -19.92 17.98
CA THR A 19 43.48 -20.72 16.98
C THR A 19 42.28 -19.98 16.47
N ARG A 20 41.82 -20.29 15.24
CA ARG A 20 40.64 -19.75 14.58
C ARG A 20 39.34 -19.80 15.43
N ARG A 21 39.37 -20.51 16.56
CA ARG A 21 38.22 -20.65 17.47
C ARG A 21 38.08 -19.48 18.45
N ASP A 22 39.18 -18.78 18.76
CA ASP A 22 39.17 -17.67 19.73
C ASP A 22 38.69 -16.35 19.10
N PHE A 23 38.62 -16.28 17.76
CA PHE A 23 38.12 -15.12 17.05
C PHE A 23 36.56 -15.02 17.00
N LEU A 24 35.86 -16.09 17.38
CA LEU A 24 34.39 -16.15 17.34
C LEU A 24 33.70 -15.89 18.69
N GLN A 25 34.48 -15.67 19.77
CA GLN A 25 33.89 -15.44 21.10
C GLN A 25 33.90 -13.96 21.58
N VAL A 26 34.43 -13.03 20.81
CA VAL A 26 34.47 -11.59 21.20
C VAL A 26 33.50 -10.70 20.37
N ALA A 27 32.70 -11.28 19.47
CA ALA A 27 31.71 -10.55 18.68
C ALA A 27 30.28 -10.69 19.24
N GLY A 28 30.12 -10.76 20.54
CA GLY A 28 28.84 -10.91 21.24
C GLY A 28 28.48 -9.73 22.13
N VAL A 29 28.55 -8.48 21.67
CA VAL A 29 27.91 -7.35 22.33
C VAL A 29 27.35 -6.40 21.26
N ALA A 30 26.05 -6.48 21.09
CA ALA A 30 25.10 -5.43 20.74
C ALA A 30 25.56 -4.35 19.73
N ALA A 31 25.13 -4.51 18.52
CA ALA A 31 24.64 -3.36 17.76
C ALA A 31 23.22 -3.73 17.32
N ALA A 32 22.23 -3.11 17.91
CA ALA A 32 20.96 -2.90 17.26
C ALA A 32 21.26 -2.00 16.06
N ALA A 33 21.76 -2.60 14.98
CA ALA A 33 21.93 -1.93 13.71
C ALA A 33 20.53 -1.63 13.21
N SER A 34 20.18 -0.37 13.17
CA SER A 34 19.12 0.15 12.30
C SER A 34 19.40 -0.42 10.91
N VAL A 35 18.63 -1.42 10.49
CA VAL A 35 18.71 -1.96 9.14
C VAL A 35 18.08 -0.92 8.24
N SER A 36 18.89 0.05 7.80
CA SER A 36 18.52 0.84 6.63
C SER A 36 18.39 -0.14 5.47
N PRO A 37 17.25 -0.15 4.75
CA PRO A 37 17.11 -1.02 3.59
C PRO A 37 18.18 -0.64 2.58
N LEU A 38 19.10 -1.57 2.35
CA LEU A 38 20.14 -1.42 1.34
C LEU A 38 19.48 -1.34 -0.02
N ILE A 39 19.58 -0.19 -0.67
CA ILE A 39 19.34 -0.10 -2.11
C ILE A 39 20.54 -0.77 -2.77
N LEU A 40 20.40 -2.06 -3.06
CA LEU A 40 21.38 -2.79 -3.84
C LEU A 40 21.26 -2.34 -5.29
N ARG A 41 22.30 -1.73 -5.83
CA ARG A 41 22.46 -1.56 -7.28
C ARG A 41 22.98 -2.88 -7.84
N ALA A 42 22.09 -3.73 -8.31
CA ALA A 42 22.50 -4.89 -9.09
C ALA A 42 22.88 -4.45 -10.51
N THR A 43 24.07 -4.80 -10.96
CA THR A 43 24.37 -4.86 -12.38
C THR A 43 23.95 -6.25 -12.85
N ASP A 44 22.92 -6.31 -13.69
CA ASP A 44 22.62 -7.56 -14.38
C ASP A 44 23.73 -7.87 -15.40
N LYS A 45 23.72 -9.09 -15.93
CA LYS A 45 24.71 -9.51 -16.95
C LYS A 45 24.57 -8.75 -18.27
N SER A 46 23.52 -7.95 -18.46
CA SER A 46 23.28 -7.08 -19.62
C SER A 46 23.92 -5.71 -19.45
N GLY A 47 24.43 -5.37 -18.25
CA GLY A 47 25.02 -4.06 -17.95
C GLY A 47 24.00 -2.98 -17.60
N SER A 48 22.71 -3.31 -17.46
CA SER A 48 21.71 -2.35 -17.02
C SER A 48 21.86 -2.09 -15.51
N LYS A 49 21.84 -0.80 -15.11
CA LYS A 49 21.99 -0.36 -13.72
C LYS A 49 20.62 -0.03 -13.11
N ASN A 50 19.66 -0.92 -13.23
CA ASN A 50 18.36 -0.70 -12.64
C ASN A 50 18.42 -0.83 -11.10
N THR A 51 17.61 -0.04 -10.42
CA THR A 51 17.49 -0.10 -8.97
C THR A 51 16.70 -1.34 -8.59
N ILE A 52 17.23 -2.15 -7.67
CA ILE A 52 16.53 -3.30 -7.08
C ILE A 52 16.01 -2.88 -5.69
N LEU A 53 14.74 -3.15 -5.44
CA LEU A 53 14.07 -2.97 -4.15
C LEU A 53 13.76 -4.32 -3.54
N GLY A 54 13.73 -4.38 -2.19
CA GLY A 54 13.41 -5.61 -1.47
C GLY A 54 14.60 -6.55 -1.31
N GLU A 55 14.34 -7.75 -0.79
CA GLU A 55 15.36 -8.74 -0.41
C GLU A 55 14.86 -10.17 -0.59
N GLY A 56 15.80 -11.13 -0.64
CA GLY A 56 15.51 -12.55 -0.74
C GLY A 56 14.67 -12.89 -1.96
N ALA A 57 13.57 -13.62 -1.76
CA ALA A 57 12.60 -13.99 -2.78
C ALA A 57 11.65 -12.85 -3.18
N TYR A 58 11.80 -11.67 -2.62
CA TYR A 58 10.92 -10.51 -2.84
C TYR A 58 11.71 -9.32 -3.37
N GLN A 59 12.54 -9.58 -4.36
CA GLN A 59 13.31 -8.55 -5.06
C GLN A 59 12.59 -8.09 -6.30
N TYR A 60 12.58 -6.77 -6.50
CA TYR A 60 11.89 -6.10 -7.60
C TYR A 60 12.80 -5.09 -8.27
N GLU A 61 12.95 -5.23 -9.58
CA GLU A 61 13.65 -4.27 -10.42
C GLU A 61 12.72 -3.12 -10.78
N VAL A 62 13.13 -1.89 -10.54
CA VAL A 62 12.41 -0.69 -10.96
C VAL A 62 12.58 -0.50 -12.47
N VAL A 63 11.63 -0.99 -13.25
CA VAL A 63 11.66 -0.90 -14.71
C VAL A 63 11.24 0.48 -15.19
N SER A 64 10.19 1.04 -14.60
CA SER A 64 9.68 2.37 -14.95
C SER A 64 9.05 3.05 -13.73
N GLN A 65 9.17 4.37 -13.66
CA GLN A 65 8.48 5.23 -12.69
C GLN A 65 7.48 6.19 -13.36
N SER A 66 7.27 6.02 -14.66
CA SER A 66 6.28 6.71 -15.49
C SER A 66 5.73 5.73 -16.54
N TRP A 67 5.32 4.54 -16.05
CA TRP A 67 4.75 3.51 -16.89
C TRP A 67 3.34 3.92 -17.35
N GLY A 68 2.97 3.56 -18.58
CA GLY A 68 1.67 3.87 -19.16
C GLY A 68 1.61 5.30 -19.71
N GLU A 69 2.03 5.48 -20.94
CA GLU A 69 1.96 6.78 -21.61
C GLU A 69 0.55 7.06 -22.14
N LEU A 70 -0.04 8.16 -21.69
CA LEU A 70 -1.34 8.62 -22.17
C LEU A 70 -1.22 9.41 -23.47
N PRO A 71 -2.26 9.37 -24.34
CA PRO A 71 -2.35 10.27 -25.49
C PRO A 71 -2.35 11.73 -25.03
N SER A 72 -1.83 12.63 -25.85
CA SER A 72 -1.63 14.04 -25.53
C SER A 72 -2.91 14.81 -25.14
N ASN A 73 -4.06 14.32 -25.56
CA ASN A 73 -5.38 14.88 -25.22
C ASN A 73 -5.97 14.35 -23.93
N LEU A 74 -5.31 13.43 -23.23
CA LEU A 74 -5.73 12.86 -21.95
C LEU A 74 -4.58 12.98 -20.94
N PRO A 75 -4.43 14.10 -20.22
CA PRO A 75 -3.37 14.25 -19.24
C PRO A 75 -3.67 13.44 -17.98
N TRP A 76 -2.62 12.94 -17.33
CA TRP A 76 -2.75 12.38 -16.00
C TRP A 76 -3.25 13.41 -14.99
N GLY A 77 -4.22 12.99 -14.17
CA GLY A 77 -4.48 13.57 -12.86
C GLY A 77 -3.78 12.76 -11.76
N GLU A 78 -4.15 13.00 -10.51
CA GLU A 78 -3.66 12.22 -9.38
C GLU A 78 -4.07 10.75 -9.51
N THR A 79 -3.12 9.82 -9.59
CA THR A 79 -3.41 8.38 -9.68
C THR A 79 -3.78 7.81 -8.30
N HIS A 80 -4.91 7.10 -8.23
CA HIS A 80 -5.48 6.64 -6.98
C HIS A 80 -5.71 5.14 -6.89
N GLY A 81 -5.99 4.47 -8.01
CA GLY A 81 -6.29 3.05 -8.00
C GLY A 81 -5.72 2.33 -9.21
N VAL A 82 -5.39 1.05 -9.05
CA VAL A 82 -4.88 0.19 -10.11
C VAL A 82 -5.40 -1.24 -9.95
N ALA A 83 -5.84 -1.84 -11.04
CA ALA A 83 -6.27 -3.23 -11.08
C ALA A 83 -5.84 -3.89 -12.41
N VAL A 84 -5.68 -5.21 -12.40
CA VAL A 84 -5.28 -6.00 -13.57
C VAL A 84 -6.35 -7.04 -13.83
N ASP A 85 -6.87 -7.11 -15.07
CA ASP A 85 -7.85 -8.12 -15.47
C ASP A 85 -7.20 -9.46 -15.84
N GLU A 86 -8.01 -10.51 -16.05
CA GLU A 86 -7.54 -11.85 -16.40
C GLU A 86 -6.77 -11.89 -17.73
N ALA A 87 -7.03 -10.94 -18.63
CA ALA A 87 -6.29 -10.80 -19.90
C ALA A 87 -4.94 -10.06 -19.73
N GLY A 88 -4.65 -9.54 -18.54
CA GLY A 88 -3.45 -8.78 -18.21
C GLY A 88 -3.54 -7.29 -18.57
N LEU A 89 -4.72 -6.77 -18.94
CA LEU A 89 -4.90 -5.33 -19.10
C LEU A 89 -4.86 -4.62 -17.75
N VAL A 90 -4.20 -3.49 -17.70
CA VAL A 90 -4.00 -2.68 -16.51
C VAL A 90 -4.92 -1.47 -16.54
N TYR A 91 -5.76 -1.36 -15.53
CA TYR A 91 -6.73 -0.27 -15.34
C TYR A 91 -6.21 0.68 -14.29
N ILE A 92 -6.00 1.93 -14.65
CA ILE A 92 -5.53 2.96 -13.74
C ILE A 92 -6.60 4.03 -13.59
N LYS A 93 -7.05 4.23 -12.37
CA LYS A 93 -8.02 5.25 -12.03
C LYS A 93 -7.32 6.48 -11.47
N HIS A 94 -7.65 7.64 -12.05
CA HIS A 94 -7.09 8.91 -11.62
C HIS A 94 -8.15 9.97 -11.41
N ARG A 95 -7.80 10.99 -10.67
CA ARG A 95 -8.62 12.16 -10.40
C ARG A 95 -8.04 13.37 -11.09
N SER A 96 -8.79 13.96 -12.00
CA SER A 96 -8.41 15.20 -12.67
C SER A 96 -8.97 16.42 -11.94
N HIS A 97 -8.28 17.53 -12.04
CA HIS A 97 -8.70 18.84 -11.56
C HIS A 97 -8.95 19.84 -12.71
N LEU A 98 -8.97 19.33 -13.95
CA LEU A 98 -9.28 20.14 -15.12
C LEU A 98 -10.74 20.65 -15.04
N PRO A 99 -11.05 21.83 -15.60
CA PRO A 99 -12.42 22.35 -15.65
C PRO A 99 -13.35 21.45 -16.47
N GLU A 100 -12.86 20.93 -17.59
CA GLU A 100 -13.63 20.07 -18.48
C GLU A 100 -13.49 18.59 -18.07
N PRO A 101 -14.59 17.82 -18.06
CA PRO A 101 -14.56 16.41 -17.73
C PRO A 101 -13.70 15.59 -18.68
N VAL A 102 -12.73 14.87 -18.13
CA VAL A 102 -11.92 13.88 -18.84
C VAL A 102 -12.20 12.48 -18.28
N ASP A 103 -11.86 11.47 -19.07
CA ASP A 103 -11.97 10.08 -18.62
C ASP A 103 -11.09 9.85 -17.38
N ALA A 104 -11.63 9.20 -16.36
CA ALA A 104 -10.95 8.97 -15.09
C ALA A 104 -10.32 7.58 -15.00
N ILE A 105 -10.54 6.72 -15.99
CA ILE A 105 -9.98 5.37 -16.06
C ILE A 105 -9.24 5.23 -17.39
N ALA A 106 -7.94 4.96 -17.32
CA ALA A 106 -7.09 4.65 -18.45
C ALA A 106 -6.74 3.17 -18.44
N VAL A 107 -6.77 2.51 -19.59
CA VAL A 107 -6.50 1.08 -19.75
C VAL A 107 -5.30 0.90 -20.66
N PHE A 108 -4.37 0.06 -20.21
CA PHE A 108 -3.12 -0.25 -20.90
C PHE A 108 -2.96 -1.74 -21.14
N ASP A 109 -2.23 -2.11 -22.17
CA ASP A 109 -1.72 -3.46 -22.29
C ASP A 109 -0.56 -3.73 -21.30
N PRO A 110 -0.11 -4.99 -21.12
CA PRO A 110 0.98 -5.32 -20.20
C PRO A 110 2.32 -4.64 -20.53
N GLN A 111 2.47 -4.08 -21.73
CA GLN A 111 3.66 -3.36 -22.17
C GLN A 111 3.56 -1.85 -21.90
N GLY A 112 2.43 -1.38 -21.38
CA GLY A 112 2.19 0.04 -21.11
C GLY A 112 1.67 0.85 -22.28
N LYS A 113 1.25 0.20 -23.34
CA LYS A 113 0.63 0.87 -24.48
C LYS A 113 -0.84 1.17 -24.15
N PHE A 114 -1.23 2.41 -24.37
CA PHE A 114 -2.62 2.84 -24.19
C PHE A 114 -3.59 2.08 -25.10
N VAL A 115 -4.65 1.56 -24.51
CA VAL A 115 -5.72 0.80 -25.21
C VAL A 115 -6.98 1.64 -25.36
N ARG A 116 -7.49 2.21 -24.27
CA ARG A 116 -8.70 3.03 -24.21
C ARG A 116 -8.81 3.79 -22.90
N SER A 117 -9.76 4.71 -22.83
CA SER A 117 -10.17 5.36 -21.60
C SER A 117 -11.69 5.51 -21.53
N PHE A 118 -12.23 5.73 -20.33
CA PHE A 118 -13.65 5.95 -20.04
C PHE A 118 -13.85 6.53 -18.64
N GLY A 119 -15.11 6.83 -18.29
CA GLY A 119 -15.48 7.17 -16.91
C GLY A 119 -15.40 8.66 -16.61
N LYS A 120 -15.88 9.53 -17.52
CA LYS A 120 -15.99 10.99 -17.30
C LYS A 120 -16.80 11.36 -16.06
N GLU A 121 -17.77 10.53 -15.69
CA GLU A 121 -18.61 10.68 -14.49
C GLU A 121 -17.82 10.61 -13.18
N TYR A 122 -16.59 10.05 -13.21
CA TYR A 122 -15.68 9.97 -12.06
C TYR A 122 -14.60 11.06 -12.07
N HIS A 123 -14.61 11.96 -13.04
CA HIS A 123 -13.58 12.95 -13.34
C HIS A 123 -12.91 13.60 -12.12
N THR A 124 -13.68 14.18 -11.18
CA THR A 124 -13.12 14.86 -9.99
C THR A 124 -13.05 13.98 -8.76
N GLY A 125 -13.60 12.79 -8.80
CA GLY A 125 -13.76 11.90 -7.65
C GLY A 125 -13.16 10.52 -7.84
N GLY A 126 -12.40 10.27 -8.92
CA GLY A 126 -11.80 8.96 -9.17
C GLY A 126 -10.95 8.49 -7.99
N HIS A 127 -11.30 7.32 -7.38
CA HIS A 127 -10.63 6.78 -6.21
C HIS A 127 -10.50 5.25 -6.32
N GLY A 128 -11.16 4.45 -5.52
CA GLY A 128 -11.05 2.99 -5.55
C GLY A 128 -11.47 2.36 -6.88
N ILE A 129 -10.74 1.34 -7.29
CA ILE A 129 -11.03 0.47 -8.44
C ILE A 129 -10.56 -0.94 -8.11
N ASP A 130 -11.48 -1.90 -8.25
CA ASP A 130 -11.19 -3.32 -8.08
C ASP A 130 -11.93 -4.15 -9.12
N ILE A 131 -11.42 -5.33 -9.44
CA ILE A 131 -12.01 -6.26 -10.40
C ILE A 131 -12.49 -7.49 -9.66
N ARG A 132 -13.72 -7.96 -10.01
CA ARG A 132 -14.25 -9.25 -9.57
C ARG A 132 -14.80 -10.02 -10.74
N LYS A 133 -14.48 -11.31 -10.78
CA LYS A 133 -15.07 -12.27 -11.72
C LYS A 133 -16.38 -12.82 -11.15
N GLU A 134 -17.44 -12.74 -11.94
CA GLU A 134 -18.78 -13.22 -11.58
C GLU A 134 -19.41 -13.95 -12.77
N GLY A 135 -19.85 -15.18 -12.58
CA GLY A 135 -20.49 -15.96 -13.64
C GLY A 135 -19.63 -16.18 -14.90
N GLY A 136 -18.30 -16.06 -14.76
CA GLY A 136 -17.36 -16.20 -15.88
C GLY A 136 -16.97 -14.87 -16.54
N GLU A 137 -17.60 -13.76 -16.19
CA GLU A 137 -17.28 -12.41 -16.66
C GLU A 137 -16.62 -11.57 -15.56
N GLU A 138 -15.77 -10.63 -15.95
CA GLU A 138 -15.14 -9.69 -15.03
C GLU A 138 -15.84 -8.32 -15.03
N PHE A 139 -15.95 -7.75 -13.85
CA PHE A 139 -16.58 -6.44 -13.63
C PHE A 139 -15.67 -5.55 -12.79
N LEU A 140 -15.68 -4.27 -13.13
CA LEU A 140 -15.06 -3.22 -12.33
C LEU A 140 -16.05 -2.76 -11.24
N TYR A 141 -15.52 -2.59 -10.03
CA TYR A 141 -16.20 -1.94 -8.92
C TYR A 141 -15.46 -0.64 -8.61
N LEU A 142 -16.17 0.46 -8.63
CA LEU A 142 -15.58 1.79 -8.65
C LEU A 142 -16.14 2.66 -7.53
N CYS A 143 -15.27 3.39 -6.82
CA CYS A 143 -15.65 4.44 -5.88
C CYS A 143 -15.25 5.82 -6.39
N ALA A 144 -16.11 6.80 -6.17
CA ALA A 144 -15.84 8.20 -6.48
C ALA A 144 -16.14 9.10 -5.29
N THR A 145 -15.09 9.62 -4.67
CA THR A 145 -15.15 10.33 -3.40
C THR A 145 -15.96 11.62 -3.43
N ARG A 146 -15.83 12.42 -4.50
CA ARG A 146 -16.53 13.73 -4.58
C ARG A 146 -18.00 13.62 -4.96
N THR A 147 -18.33 12.65 -5.81
CA THR A 147 -19.72 12.44 -6.25
C THR A 147 -20.50 11.50 -5.34
N GLY A 148 -19.80 10.83 -4.39
CA GLY A 148 -20.42 9.83 -3.52
C GLY A 148 -20.90 8.60 -4.30
N LEU A 149 -20.30 8.32 -5.45
CA LEU A 149 -20.77 7.29 -6.38
C LEU A 149 -20.03 5.98 -6.16
N ILE A 150 -20.79 4.89 -6.08
CA ILE A 150 -20.30 3.53 -6.17
C ILE A 150 -20.95 2.89 -7.40
N THR A 151 -20.15 2.22 -8.23
CA THR A 151 -20.66 1.60 -9.45
C THR A 151 -20.06 0.22 -9.68
N LYS A 152 -20.84 -0.66 -10.27
CA LYS A 152 -20.36 -1.84 -10.98
C LYS A 152 -20.48 -1.57 -12.47
N THR A 153 -19.41 -1.81 -13.21
CA THR A 153 -19.37 -1.64 -14.67
C THR A 153 -18.80 -2.88 -15.34
N THR A 154 -19.07 -3.05 -16.63
CA THR A 154 -18.26 -3.94 -17.46
C THR A 154 -16.83 -3.43 -17.54
N LEU A 155 -15.88 -4.25 -18.02
CA LEU A 155 -14.50 -3.82 -18.29
C LEU A 155 -14.40 -2.71 -19.34
N LYS A 156 -15.49 -2.42 -20.08
CA LYS A 156 -15.58 -1.33 -21.07
C LYS A 156 -16.17 -0.04 -20.49
N GLY A 157 -16.59 -0.06 -19.21
CA GLY A 157 -17.17 1.11 -18.54
C GLY A 157 -18.70 1.22 -18.65
N GLU A 158 -19.40 0.22 -19.22
CA GLU A 158 -20.85 0.19 -19.24
C GLU A 158 -21.40 -0.07 -17.83
N ILE A 159 -22.25 0.83 -17.33
CA ILE A 159 -22.78 0.75 -15.96
C ILE A 159 -23.78 -0.41 -15.86
N VAL A 160 -23.49 -1.38 -15.00
CA VAL A 160 -24.41 -2.46 -14.63
C VAL A 160 -25.38 -1.98 -13.55
N TRP A 161 -24.86 -1.37 -12.51
CA TRP A 161 -25.63 -0.64 -11.49
C TRP A 161 -24.79 0.49 -10.87
N LYS A 162 -25.47 1.46 -10.29
CA LYS A 162 -24.86 2.52 -9.52
C LYS A 162 -25.61 2.77 -8.22
N LYS A 163 -24.89 3.18 -7.19
CA LYS A 163 -25.42 3.70 -5.94
C LYS A 163 -24.79 5.04 -5.66
N GLU A 164 -25.60 5.95 -5.22
CA GLU A 164 -25.19 7.27 -4.76
C GLU A 164 -25.20 7.28 -3.23
N ARG A 165 -25.66 8.34 -2.61
CA ARG A 165 -25.77 8.41 -1.15
C ARG A 165 -26.59 7.24 -0.57
N LEU A 166 -25.99 6.46 0.33
CA LEU A 166 -26.54 5.21 0.86
C LEU A 166 -27.61 5.45 1.96
N VAL A 167 -28.70 6.13 1.61
CA VAL A 167 -29.79 6.45 2.56
C VAL A 167 -30.45 5.21 3.16
N GLU A 168 -30.47 4.09 2.43
CA GLU A 168 -31.02 2.81 2.90
C GLU A 168 -30.31 2.27 4.16
N THR A 169 -29.14 2.82 4.49
CA THR A 169 -28.38 2.42 5.69
C THR A 169 -28.86 3.11 6.97
N GLY A 170 -29.72 4.13 6.86
CA GLY A 170 -30.14 4.99 7.98
C GLY A 170 -29.01 5.84 8.59
N LYS A 171 -27.85 5.92 7.92
CA LYS A 171 -26.70 6.72 8.38
C LYS A 171 -26.64 8.10 7.72
N TYR A 172 -27.36 8.29 6.63
CA TYR A 172 -27.27 9.48 5.78
C TYR A 172 -28.63 10.12 5.54
N ASP A 173 -29.56 9.99 6.48
CA ASP A 173 -30.90 10.62 6.41
C ASP A 173 -30.80 12.14 6.47
N ASP A 174 -29.86 12.68 7.27
CA ASP A 174 -29.52 14.09 7.22
C ASP A 174 -28.60 14.37 6.00
N PRO A 175 -29.02 15.21 5.04
CA PRO A 175 -28.21 15.58 3.87
C PRO A 175 -26.85 16.20 4.21
N LYS A 176 -26.66 16.72 5.42
CA LYS A 176 -25.40 17.29 5.90
C LYS A 176 -24.41 16.24 6.39
N THR A 177 -24.84 15.01 6.68
CA THR A 177 -23.93 13.94 7.10
C THR A 177 -22.94 13.66 5.98
N PRO A 178 -21.62 13.72 6.21
CA PRO A 178 -20.64 13.47 5.15
C PRO A 178 -20.75 12.05 4.62
N TYR A 179 -20.68 11.91 3.29
CA TYR A 179 -20.56 10.62 2.59
C TYR A 179 -19.57 10.74 1.45
N SER A 180 -18.52 9.90 1.49
CA SER A 180 -17.42 9.94 0.52
C SER A 180 -16.72 8.58 0.45
N PRO A 181 -17.25 7.64 -0.39
CA PRO A 181 -16.75 6.27 -0.46
C PRO A 181 -15.34 6.21 -1.03
N THR A 182 -14.48 5.41 -0.39
CA THR A 182 -13.07 5.28 -0.77
C THR A 182 -12.78 4.02 -1.56
N ASN A 183 -13.10 2.85 -1.03
CA ASN A 183 -12.78 1.56 -1.62
C ASN A 183 -13.86 0.52 -1.35
N ILE A 184 -13.74 -0.62 -2.06
CA ILE A 184 -14.62 -1.78 -1.97
C ILE A 184 -13.76 -3.01 -1.65
N ALA A 185 -14.31 -3.98 -0.94
CA ALA A 185 -13.77 -5.33 -0.80
C ALA A 185 -14.86 -6.36 -1.09
N PHE A 186 -14.48 -7.52 -1.59
CA PHE A 186 -15.41 -8.56 -1.98
C PHE A 186 -15.56 -9.61 -0.88
N ALA A 187 -16.78 -10.03 -0.63
CA ALA A 187 -17.10 -11.11 0.30
C ALA A 187 -17.15 -12.47 -0.43
N PRO A 188 -16.85 -13.58 0.27
CA PRO A 188 -16.84 -14.91 -0.35
C PRO A 188 -18.22 -15.39 -0.88
N ASP A 189 -19.30 -14.84 -0.31
CA ASP A 189 -20.69 -15.16 -0.68
C ASP A 189 -21.20 -14.38 -1.91
N GLY A 190 -20.31 -13.64 -2.58
CA GLY A 190 -20.66 -12.77 -3.70
C GLY A 190 -21.09 -11.36 -3.30
N GLY A 191 -21.24 -11.08 -2.01
CA GLY A 191 -21.45 -9.74 -1.48
C GLY A 191 -20.22 -8.87 -1.55
N PHE A 192 -20.29 -7.67 -0.98
CA PHE A 192 -19.17 -6.73 -0.93
C PHE A 192 -19.31 -5.74 0.22
N TYR A 193 -18.19 -5.10 0.57
CA TYR A 193 -18.10 -4.05 1.57
C TYR A 193 -17.67 -2.74 0.91
N VAL A 194 -18.19 -1.62 1.42
CA VAL A 194 -17.83 -0.26 0.98
C VAL A 194 -17.40 0.56 2.17
N ALA A 195 -16.22 1.17 2.11
CA ALA A 195 -15.79 2.11 3.12
C ALA A 195 -16.21 3.54 2.77
N ASP A 196 -16.86 4.22 3.70
CA ASP A 196 -17.07 5.67 3.69
C ASP A 196 -15.89 6.39 4.36
N GLY A 197 -14.68 6.21 3.79
CA GLY A 197 -13.44 6.59 4.45
C GLY A 197 -13.20 8.09 4.59
N TYR A 198 -13.70 8.91 3.66
CA TYR A 198 -13.62 10.36 3.73
C TYR A 198 -14.94 11.03 4.17
N GLY A 199 -15.96 10.24 4.47
CA GLY A 199 -17.24 10.71 4.98
C GLY A 199 -17.35 10.50 6.49
N SER A 200 -18.24 9.59 6.90
CA SER A 200 -18.57 9.33 8.31
C SER A 200 -17.90 8.09 8.91
N HIS A 201 -16.90 7.53 8.23
CA HIS A 201 -16.04 6.44 8.69
C HIS A 201 -16.79 5.10 8.93
N TRP A 202 -17.92 4.91 8.27
CA TRP A 202 -18.67 3.65 8.27
C TRP A 202 -18.14 2.67 7.23
N ILE A 203 -18.36 1.38 7.48
CA ILE A 203 -18.24 0.32 6.49
C ILE A 203 -19.62 -0.30 6.31
N HIS A 204 -20.06 -0.39 5.05
CA HIS A 204 -21.37 -0.90 4.65
C HIS A 204 -21.20 -2.24 3.95
N GLN A 205 -21.93 -3.27 4.38
CA GLN A 205 -21.98 -4.58 3.73
C GLN A 205 -23.22 -4.68 2.86
N PHE A 206 -23.03 -5.20 1.65
CA PHE A 206 -24.06 -5.50 0.67
C PHE A 206 -24.00 -6.98 0.29
N ASP A 207 -25.15 -7.55 -0.06
CA ASP A 207 -25.23 -8.89 -0.65
C ASP A 207 -24.84 -8.89 -2.14
N ALA A 208 -24.88 -10.08 -2.78
CA ALA A 208 -24.54 -10.25 -4.19
C ALA A 208 -25.45 -9.48 -5.15
N ASN A 209 -26.65 -9.09 -4.70
CA ASN A 209 -27.61 -8.28 -5.47
C ASN A 209 -27.49 -6.78 -5.18
N ALA A 210 -26.41 -6.36 -4.52
CA ALA A 210 -26.17 -4.99 -4.07
C ALA A 210 -27.26 -4.46 -3.12
N LYS A 211 -27.94 -5.33 -2.38
CA LYS A 211 -28.87 -4.96 -1.32
C LYS A 211 -28.10 -4.78 -0.01
N TRP A 212 -28.35 -3.67 0.70
CA TRP A 212 -27.72 -3.42 1.99
C TRP A 212 -28.06 -4.51 3.01
N VAL A 213 -27.04 -4.96 3.74
CA VAL A 213 -27.13 -5.98 4.80
C VAL A 213 -26.94 -5.36 6.16
N ARG A 214 -25.86 -4.63 6.37
CA ARG A 214 -25.51 -3.99 7.66
C ARG A 214 -24.50 -2.88 7.50
N THR A 215 -24.32 -2.11 8.58
CA THR A 215 -23.30 -1.07 8.72
C THR A 215 -22.58 -1.26 10.04
N PHE A 216 -21.25 -1.09 10.04
CA PHE A 216 -20.42 -1.13 11.23
C PHE A 216 -19.28 -0.10 11.14
N GLY A 217 -18.52 0.08 12.22
CA GLY A 217 -17.45 1.07 12.27
C GLY A 217 -17.89 2.37 12.94
N GLY A 218 -17.73 3.47 12.20
CA GLY A 218 -17.91 4.84 12.69
C GLY A 218 -16.63 5.45 13.22
N GLU A 219 -16.65 6.77 13.45
CA GLU A 219 -15.46 7.54 13.85
C GLU A 219 -14.94 7.15 15.22
N GLY A 220 -13.64 6.93 15.33
CA GLY A 220 -12.94 6.70 16.59
C GLY A 220 -11.67 5.89 16.47
N SER A 221 -11.08 5.57 17.63
CA SER A 221 -9.84 4.80 17.75
C SER A 221 -10.00 3.51 18.56
N ASN A 222 -11.19 3.25 19.13
CA ASN A 222 -11.47 2.01 19.84
C ASN A 222 -11.53 0.80 18.88
N PRO A 223 -11.42 -0.44 19.37
CA PRO A 223 -11.70 -1.63 18.57
C PRO A 223 -13.05 -1.53 17.85
N GLY A 224 -13.04 -1.75 16.52
CA GLY A 224 -14.24 -1.63 15.69
C GLY A 224 -14.58 -0.21 15.23
N GLN A 225 -13.87 0.82 15.68
CA GLN A 225 -13.99 2.19 15.19
C GLN A 225 -12.81 2.54 14.28
N PHE A 226 -12.99 3.54 13.41
CA PHE A 226 -11.99 3.93 12.40
C PHE A 226 -11.80 5.45 12.34
N LYS A 227 -10.60 5.84 11.93
CA LYS A 227 -10.33 7.18 11.38
C LYS A 227 -9.83 7.02 9.95
N THR A 228 -10.65 7.37 9.00
CA THR A 228 -10.40 7.17 7.58
C THR A 228 -10.15 5.69 7.24
N PRO A 229 -11.18 4.81 7.30
CA PRO A 229 -11.09 3.46 6.75
C PRO A 229 -10.94 3.58 5.22
N HIS A 230 -9.68 3.56 4.75
CA HIS A 230 -9.37 4.00 3.39
C HIS A 230 -9.43 2.86 2.38
N GLY A 231 -8.65 1.82 2.60
CA GLY A 231 -8.66 0.59 1.83
C GLY A 231 -9.33 -0.55 2.60
N LEU A 232 -9.94 -1.45 1.88
CA LEU A 232 -10.53 -2.70 2.38
C LEU A 232 -10.05 -3.87 1.54
N TRP A 233 -9.90 -5.05 2.13
CA TRP A 233 -9.62 -6.28 1.39
C TRP A 233 -10.10 -7.50 2.17
N LEU A 234 -10.47 -8.56 1.46
CA LEU A 234 -10.67 -9.87 2.05
C LEU A 234 -9.30 -10.54 2.25
N ASP A 235 -8.87 -10.73 3.47
CA ASP A 235 -7.68 -11.52 3.78
C ASP A 235 -8.09 -12.99 3.99
N ASP A 236 -7.97 -13.76 2.93
CA ASP A 236 -8.22 -15.21 2.89
C ASP A 236 -6.94 -16.00 2.58
N ARG A 237 -5.78 -15.43 2.90
CA ARG A 237 -4.47 -16.08 2.69
C ARG A 237 -4.46 -17.49 3.29
N PRO A 238 -3.80 -18.48 2.65
CA PRO A 238 -3.84 -19.88 3.04
C PRO A 238 -3.56 -20.13 4.54
N GLY A 239 -4.46 -20.90 5.17
CA GLY A 239 -4.36 -21.24 6.61
C GLY A 239 -4.84 -20.18 7.57
N ARG A 240 -5.51 -19.12 7.08
CA ARG A 240 -6.19 -18.12 7.91
C ARG A 240 -7.70 -18.26 7.81
N GLU A 241 -8.40 -17.90 8.87
CA GLU A 241 -9.85 -17.65 8.78
C GLU A 241 -10.07 -16.37 7.96
N PRO A 242 -10.93 -16.39 6.94
CA PRO A 242 -11.22 -15.21 6.14
C PRO A 242 -11.69 -14.03 7.00
N ALA A 243 -11.09 -12.87 6.81
CA ALA A 243 -11.41 -11.67 7.54
C ALA A 243 -11.29 -10.43 6.64
N LEU A 244 -12.04 -9.40 6.95
CA LEU A 244 -11.88 -8.10 6.30
C LEU A 244 -10.73 -7.35 6.94
N VAL A 245 -9.66 -7.07 6.19
CA VAL A 245 -8.59 -6.17 6.60
C VAL A 245 -8.91 -4.75 6.16
N VAL A 246 -8.73 -3.80 7.06
CA VAL A 246 -9.05 -2.37 6.87
C VAL A 246 -7.82 -1.52 7.11
N ALA A 247 -7.47 -0.68 6.15
CA ALA A 247 -6.49 0.39 6.33
C ALA A 247 -7.13 1.52 7.15
N ASP A 248 -7.01 1.43 8.46
CA ASP A 248 -7.45 2.45 9.42
C ASP A 248 -6.42 3.58 9.45
N ARG A 249 -6.39 4.32 8.30
CA ARG A 249 -5.27 5.12 7.85
C ARG A 249 -4.86 6.20 8.82
N ALA A 250 -5.80 7.02 9.28
CA ALA A 250 -5.50 8.12 10.20
C ALA A 250 -5.26 7.65 11.65
N ASN A 251 -5.51 6.38 11.96
CA ASN A 251 -5.06 5.72 13.18
C ASN A 251 -3.70 5.00 13.00
N ALA A 252 -3.06 5.11 11.82
CA ALA A 252 -1.76 4.51 11.49
C ALA A 252 -1.68 3.01 11.78
N ARG A 253 -2.74 2.25 11.45
CA ARG A 253 -2.85 0.81 11.74
C ARG A 253 -3.66 0.06 10.71
N LEU A 254 -3.53 -1.27 10.70
CA LEU A 254 -4.49 -2.15 10.04
C LEU A 254 -5.40 -2.77 11.10
N GLN A 255 -6.68 -2.85 10.82
CA GLN A 255 -7.66 -3.46 11.70
C GLN A 255 -8.34 -4.63 10.99
N TYR A 256 -8.39 -5.79 11.65
CA TYR A 256 -9.11 -6.95 11.17
C TYR A 256 -10.52 -6.97 11.74
N MET A 257 -11.49 -7.23 10.88
CA MET A 257 -12.90 -7.40 11.22
C MET A 257 -13.36 -8.79 10.76
N THR A 258 -14.25 -9.43 11.52
CA THR A 258 -14.97 -10.59 10.98
C THR A 258 -15.84 -10.17 9.80
N LEU A 259 -16.32 -11.12 9.01
CA LEU A 259 -17.21 -10.83 7.88
C LEU A 259 -18.56 -10.23 8.33
N GLU A 260 -18.92 -10.37 9.61
CA GLU A 260 -20.10 -9.74 10.22
C GLU A 260 -19.82 -8.34 10.78
N GLY A 261 -18.58 -7.85 10.65
CA GLY A 261 -18.18 -6.51 11.10
C GLY A 261 -17.82 -6.39 12.60
N LYS A 262 -17.47 -7.50 13.27
CA LYS A 262 -16.94 -7.48 14.63
C LYS A 262 -15.42 -7.32 14.58
N HIS A 263 -14.87 -6.55 15.52
CA HIS A 263 -13.42 -6.44 15.67
C HIS A 263 -12.77 -7.80 15.96
N ALA A 264 -11.74 -8.16 15.19
CA ALA A 264 -11.01 -9.41 15.32
C ALA A 264 -9.55 -9.22 15.75
N GLY A 265 -8.98 -8.02 15.58
CA GLY A 265 -7.62 -7.71 16.00
C GLY A 265 -7.01 -6.53 15.28
N PHE A 266 -5.83 -6.15 15.72
CA PHE A 266 -5.00 -5.15 15.06
C PHE A 266 -3.72 -5.79 14.53
N LEU A 267 -3.29 -5.38 13.35
CA LEU A 267 -1.92 -5.49 12.93
C LEU A 267 -1.28 -4.12 13.17
N ASN A 268 -0.22 -4.13 13.99
CA ASN A 268 0.46 -2.90 14.38
C ASN A 268 -0.42 -1.91 15.14
N GLN A 269 -0.82 -2.31 16.35
CA GLN A 269 -1.36 -1.34 17.28
C GLN A 269 -0.23 -0.42 17.73
N ASN A 270 -0.25 0.83 17.29
CA ASN A 270 0.57 1.86 17.92
C ASN A 270 0.06 2.06 19.34
N THR A 271 0.83 1.58 20.33
CA THR A 271 0.46 1.61 21.74
C THR A 271 0.37 3.02 22.33
N LYS A 272 0.73 4.06 21.58
CA LYS A 272 0.73 5.45 22.04
C LYS A 272 -0.45 6.28 21.56
N GLY A 273 -1.38 5.72 20.78
CA GLY A 273 -2.67 6.38 20.49
C GLY A 273 -2.58 7.72 19.75
N GLU A 274 -1.45 8.02 19.13
CA GLU A 274 -1.29 9.27 18.38
C GLU A 274 -1.98 9.13 17.02
N PRO A 275 -3.04 9.89 16.77
CA PRO A 275 -3.66 9.93 15.45
C PRO A 275 -2.88 10.91 14.58
N GLY A 276 -2.52 10.53 13.38
CA GLY A 276 -2.04 11.61 12.61
C GLY A 276 -1.77 11.37 11.17
N MET A 277 -2.45 12.13 10.35
CA MET A 277 -1.91 12.71 9.13
C MET A 277 -0.93 13.84 9.45
N THR A 278 -0.40 13.88 10.64
CA THR A 278 0.65 14.84 10.97
C THR A 278 1.96 14.29 10.41
N SER A 279 2.78 15.17 9.91
CA SER A 279 4.22 15.07 9.65
C SER A 279 5.02 14.31 10.73
N ASP A 280 4.37 13.53 11.55
CA ASP A 280 4.95 12.87 12.71
C ASP A 280 5.73 11.64 12.27
N VAL A 281 7.00 11.91 11.97
CA VAL A 281 8.05 10.92 11.72
C VAL A 281 8.21 9.87 12.84
N ALA A 282 7.52 10.05 13.96
CA ALA A 282 7.59 9.13 15.12
C ALA A 282 7.12 7.70 14.80
N ASN A 283 6.32 7.51 13.74
CA ASN A 283 5.80 6.22 13.32
C ASN A 283 6.51 5.58 12.12
N LEU A 284 7.59 6.13 11.63
CA LEU A 284 8.28 5.57 10.46
C LEU A 284 8.85 4.17 10.70
N ASN A 285 9.18 3.83 11.95
CA ASN A 285 9.64 2.49 12.34
C ASN A 285 8.50 1.47 12.51
N SER A 286 7.26 1.90 12.38
CA SER A 286 6.08 1.04 12.43
C SER A 286 5.92 0.27 11.11
N PRO A 287 5.40 -0.97 11.13
CA PRO A 287 5.09 -1.73 9.91
C PRO A 287 4.23 -0.99 8.90
N VAL A 288 3.29 -0.16 9.37
CA VAL A 288 2.52 0.78 8.56
C VAL A 288 2.46 2.13 9.25
N SER A 289 2.43 3.21 8.48
CA SER A 289 2.40 4.59 8.98
C SER A 289 1.17 5.35 8.49
N PHE A 290 0.85 5.24 7.21
CA PHE A 290 -0.32 5.86 6.60
C PHE A 290 -0.87 4.96 5.48
N PRO A 291 -1.33 3.72 5.84
CA PRO A 291 -1.70 2.70 4.86
C PRO A 291 -2.86 3.14 3.99
N ALA A 292 -2.82 2.76 2.72
CA ALA A 292 -3.80 3.21 1.75
C ALA A 292 -4.73 2.10 1.26
N HIS A 293 -4.19 1.02 0.73
CA HIS A 293 -4.97 -0.07 0.18
C HIS A 293 -4.22 -1.41 0.33
N PHE A 294 -4.68 -2.44 -0.38
CA PHE A 294 -4.16 -3.80 -0.29
C PHE A 294 -4.20 -4.51 -1.63
N ASP A 295 -3.35 -5.53 -1.76
CA ASP A 295 -3.55 -6.65 -2.66
C ASP A 295 -2.98 -7.92 -2.03
N ILE A 296 -3.42 -9.10 -2.47
CA ILE A 296 -2.95 -10.38 -1.97
C ILE A 296 -2.53 -11.27 -3.15
N ARG A 297 -1.31 -11.84 -3.04
CA ARG A 297 -0.85 -12.87 -3.95
C ARG A 297 -0.26 -14.05 -3.16
N GLY A 298 -0.93 -15.21 -3.19
CA GLY A 298 -0.55 -16.36 -2.38
C GLY A 298 -0.54 -16.04 -0.89
N ASP A 299 0.61 -16.19 -0.23
CA ASP A 299 0.78 -15.93 1.20
C ASP A 299 1.11 -14.46 1.53
N VAL A 300 1.24 -13.60 0.52
CA VAL A 300 1.74 -12.23 0.69
C VAL A 300 0.59 -11.23 0.67
N LEU A 301 0.55 -10.37 1.70
CA LEU A 301 -0.27 -9.17 1.73
C LEU A 301 0.59 -7.96 1.36
N LEU A 302 0.19 -7.25 0.31
CA LEU A 302 0.79 -6.01 -0.19
C LEU A 302 0.05 -4.83 0.41
N VAL A 303 0.80 -3.85 0.95
CA VAL A 303 0.22 -2.65 1.56
C VAL A 303 0.98 -1.40 1.09
N PRO A 304 0.43 -0.64 0.14
CA PRO A 304 0.93 0.70 -0.17
C PRO A 304 0.68 1.64 0.99
N ASP A 305 1.67 2.47 1.29
CA ASP A 305 1.66 3.42 2.40
C ASP A 305 2.09 4.80 1.87
N LEU A 306 1.23 5.81 2.07
CA LEU A 306 1.47 7.16 1.54
C LEU A 306 2.73 7.82 2.14
N HIS A 307 3.31 7.22 3.18
CA HIS A 307 4.60 7.63 3.74
C HIS A 307 5.78 6.95 3.01
N ALA A 308 5.73 7.01 1.67
CA ALA A 308 6.81 6.70 0.73
C ALA A 308 7.32 5.26 0.75
N ARG A 309 6.46 4.28 0.99
CA ARG A 309 6.84 2.86 0.97
C ARG A 309 5.70 1.94 0.53
N VAL A 310 6.07 0.73 0.13
CA VAL A 310 5.16 -0.40 -0.05
C VAL A 310 5.63 -1.54 0.83
N THR A 311 4.77 -2.02 1.72
CA THR A 311 5.12 -3.08 2.69
C THR A 311 4.56 -4.41 2.25
N LEU A 312 5.39 -5.46 2.29
CA LEU A 312 4.97 -6.85 2.10
C LEU A 312 4.93 -7.54 3.46
N PHE A 313 3.83 -8.25 3.73
CA PHE A 313 3.65 -9.07 4.93
C PHE A 313 3.48 -10.53 4.55
N ASP A 314 4.05 -11.44 5.35
CA ASP A 314 3.81 -12.87 5.24
C ASP A 314 2.43 -13.28 5.79
N LYS A 315 2.08 -14.56 5.66
CA LYS A 315 0.80 -15.11 6.15
C LYS A 315 0.57 -14.94 7.67
N ASN A 316 1.62 -14.69 8.45
CA ASN A 316 1.54 -14.45 9.89
C ASN A 316 1.53 -12.95 10.23
N ASN A 317 1.36 -12.09 9.23
CA ASN A 317 1.42 -10.64 9.37
C ASN A 317 2.78 -10.09 9.84
N LYS A 318 3.85 -10.85 9.62
CA LYS A 318 5.21 -10.37 9.84
C LYS A 318 5.69 -9.64 8.60
N VAL A 319 6.35 -8.50 8.78
CA VAL A 319 6.96 -7.76 7.68
C VAL A 319 8.02 -8.64 7.00
N ILE A 320 7.89 -8.80 5.68
CA ILE A 320 8.89 -9.40 4.81
C ILE A 320 9.90 -8.31 4.44
N THR A 321 9.42 -7.24 3.84
CA THR A 321 10.26 -6.11 3.41
C THR A 321 9.43 -4.84 3.24
N HIS A 322 10.12 -3.69 3.27
CA HIS A 322 9.58 -2.39 2.90
C HIS A 322 10.25 -1.93 1.60
N LEU A 323 9.55 -2.01 0.48
CA LEU A 323 10.05 -1.53 -0.81
C LEU A 323 10.13 -0.01 -0.80
N GLY A 324 11.27 0.53 -1.27
CA GLY A 324 11.50 1.96 -1.43
C GLY A 324 11.65 2.77 -0.14
N TYR A 325 11.55 2.13 1.03
CA TYR A 325 11.60 2.80 2.32
C TYR A 325 12.97 3.38 2.65
N ASP A 326 12.95 4.63 3.07
CA ASP A 326 14.10 5.35 3.62
C ASP A 326 13.55 6.48 4.51
N PRO A 327 13.89 6.48 5.81
CA PRO A 327 13.36 7.47 6.75
C PRO A 327 13.68 8.92 6.38
N GLU A 328 14.89 9.19 5.87
CA GLU A 328 15.27 10.56 5.49
C GLU A 328 14.55 11.00 4.21
N TRP A 329 14.35 10.08 3.26
CA TRP A 329 13.52 10.34 2.09
C TRP A 329 12.07 10.62 2.50
N THR A 330 11.51 9.82 3.40
CA THR A 330 10.14 10.02 3.88
C THR A 330 9.97 11.38 4.55
N LYS A 331 10.95 11.83 5.34
CA LYS A 331 10.95 13.21 5.91
C LYS A 331 10.92 14.28 4.82
N GLN A 332 11.70 14.10 3.75
CA GLN A 332 11.69 15.03 2.61
C GLN A 332 10.36 15.03 1.90
N VAL A 333 9.78 13.84 1.65
CA VAL A 333 8.45 13.69 1.01
C VAL A 333 7.37 14.39 1.82
N LEU A 334 7.35 14.20 3.14
CA LEU A 334 6.35 14.79 4.02
C LEU A 334 6.57 16.30 4.20
N GLY A 335 7.82 16.76 4.27
CA GLY A 335 8.17 18.19 4.32
C GLY A 335 7.37 18.98 5.35
N GLU A 336 7.21 18.44 6.57
CA GLU A 336 6.39 19.06 7.63
C GLU A 336 4.93 19.34 7.19
N GLY A 337 4.36 18.47 6.37
CA GLY A 337 3.00 18.60 5.84
C GLY A 337 2.88 19.50 4.59
N LYS A 338 3.99 19.98 4.05
CA LYS A 338 4.01 20.80 2.81
C LYS A 338 4.13 19.97 1.54
N PHE A 339 4.54 18.69 1.66
CA PHE A 339 4.68 17.73 0.57
C PHE A 339 5.48 18.24 -0.65
N PRO A 340 6.70 18.78 -0.47
CA PRO A 340 7.43 19.45 -1.55
C PRO A 340 7.75 18.51 -2.71
N VAL A 341 8.11 17.25 -2.43
CA VAL A 341 8.44 16.25 -3.46
C VAL A 341 7.23 15.88 -4.30
N ARG A 342 6.01 15.97 -3.73
CA ARG A 342 4.77 15.64 -4.43
C ARG A 342 4.51 16.56 -5.61
N VAL A 343 4.89 17.83 -5.53
CA VAL A 343 4.60 18.86 -6.54
C VAL A 343 5.76 19.16 -7.46
N ASP A 344 6.99 18.82 -7.06
CA ASP A 344 8.20 19.09 -7.84
C ASP A 344 8.82 17.78 -8.37
N ARG A 345 8.60 17.50 -9.66
CA ARG A 345 9.11 16.30 -10.33
C ARG A 345 10.64 16.25 -10.38
N SER A 346 11.34 17.40 -10.30
CA SER A 346 12.79 17.44 -10.33
C SER A 346 13.44 16.81 -9.09
N LEU A 347 12.67 16.68 -8.00
CA LEU A 347 13.10 16.03 -6.75
C LEU A 347 12.91 14.50 -6.77
N TRP A 348 12.23 13.94 -7.79
CA TRP A 348 11.95 12.52 -7.83
C TRP A 348 13.22 11.70 -8.04
N GLN A 349 13.33 10.60 -7.31
CA GLN A 349 14.50 9.75 -7.33
C GLN A 349 14.12 8.32 -7.76
N ALA A 350 15.02 7.67 -8.51
CA ALA A 350 14.84 6.28 -8.91
C ALA A 350 14.78 5.35 -7.70
N GLY A 351 13.80 4.44 -7.67
CA GLY A 351 13.58 3.49 -6.59
C GLY A 351 13.01 4.12 -5.31
N ARG A 352 12.56 5.38 -5.37
CA ARG A 352 11.90 6.06 -4.26
C ARG A 352 10.44 6.32 -4.60
N PHE A 353 9.56 5.93 -3.70
CA PHE A 353 8.15 6.31 -3.76
C PHE A 353 7.93 7.69 -3.12
N ILE A 354 6.79 8.30 -3.46
CA ILE A 354 6.36 9.58 -2.90
C ILE A 354 5.15 9.33 -2.00
N HIS A 355 4.00 9.07 -2.62
CA HIS A 355 2.76 8.74 -1.91
C HIS A 355 2.06 7.55 -2.57
N PRO A 356 2.55 6.30 -2.38
CA PRO A 356 1.86 5.11 -2.84
C PRO A 356 0.42 5.08 -2.33
N HIS A 357 -0.52 5.16 -3.27
CA HIS A 357 -1.94 5.23 -2.93
C HIS A 357 -2.64 3.90 -3.18
N ASP A 358 -2.19 3.17 -4.19
CA ASP A 358 -2.62 1.83 -4.47
C ASP A 358 -1.51 1.03 -5.13
N ALA A 359 -1.59 -0.29 -5.02
CA ALA A 359 -0.66 -1.19 -5.68
C ALA A 359 -1.30 -2.56 -5.89
N CYS A 360 -0.98 -3.21 -7.00
CA CYS A 360 -1.43 -4.57 -7.28
C CYS A 360 -0.33 -5.42 -7.91
N PHE A 361 -0.48 -6.74 -7.77
CA PHE A 361 0.32 -7.71 -8.51
C PHE A 361 -0.27 -7.93 -9.91
N ASP A 362 0.60 -8.17 -10.89
CA ASP A 362 0.18 -8.82 -12.13
C ASP A 362 0.25 -10.36 -11.99
N HIS A 363 -0.14 -11.06 -13.06
CA HIS A 363 -0.13 -12.53 -13.07
C HIS A 363 1.27 -13.14 -12.91
N SER A 364 2.32 -12.42 -13.27
CA SER A 364 3.73 -12.83 -13.14
C SER A 364 4.33 -12.48 -11.77
N GLY A 365 3.58 -11.76 -10.92
CA GLY A 365 4.05 -11.28 -9.63
C GLY A 365 4.83 -9.97 -9.69
N ASN A 366 4.84 -9.29 -10.82
CA ASN A 366 5.30 -7.92 -10.90
C ASN A 366 4.33 -6.99 -10.16
N LEU A 367 4.78 -5.77 -9.84
CA LEU A 367 3.99 -4.79 -9.11
C LEU A 367 3.74 -3.54 -9.95
N PHE A 368 2.50 -3.11 -9.96
CA PHE A 368 2.12 -1.75 -10.32
C PHE A 368 1.87 -0.97 -9.03
N VAL A 369 2.47 0.21 -8.90
CA VAL A 369 2.27 1.12 -7.77
C VAL A 369 1.89 2.48 -8.31
N VAL A 370 0.68 2.93 -7.98
CA VAL A 370 0.18 4.26 -8.37
C VAL A 370 0.29 5.23 -7.21
N GLU A 371 0.67 6.47 -7.50
CA GLU A 371 1.00 7.43 -6.48
C GLU A 371 0.14 8.69 -6.55
N TRP A 372 -0.27 9.18 -5.40
CA TRP A 372 -1.00 10.42 -5.23
C TRP A 372 -0.08 11.63 -5.45
N VAL A 373 0.16 11.95 -6.72
CA VAL A 373 0.90 13.16 -7.14
C VAL A 373 0.12 13.87 -8.25
N PRO A 374 0.18 15.21 -8.39
CA PRO A 374 -0.71 15.99 -9.26
C PRO A 374 -0.69 15.60 -10.73
N THR A 375 0.45 15.11 -11.21
CA THR A 375 0.69 14.75 -12.62
C THR A 375 0.60 13.25 -12.86
N GLY A 376 0.08 12.49 -11.90
CA GLY A 376 0.09 11.03 -11.89
C GLY A 376 1.50 10.45 -11.87
N ARG A 377 1.63 9.29 -11.28
CA ARG A 377 2.86 8.50 -11.32
C ARG A 377 2.50 7.03 -11.18
N VAL A 378 2.98 6.24 -12.13
CA VAL A 378 2.80 4.80 -12.14
C VAL A 378 4.16 4.15 -12.17
N ASN A 379 4.48 3.38 -11.14
CA ASN A 379 5.71 2.61 -11.09
C ASN A 379 5.42 1.17 -11.52
N PHE A 380 6.25 0.64 -12.40
CA PHE A 380 6.27 -0.77 -12.74
C PHE A 380 7.54 -1.41 -12.20
N LEU A 381 7.36 -2.41 -11.35
CA LEU A 381 8.42 -3.15 -10.67
C LEU A 381 8.37 -4.60 -11.13
N ARG A 382 9.43 -5.08 -11.77
CA ARG A 382 9.55 -6.46 -12.24
C ARG A 382 10.09 -7.36 -11.12
N HIS A 383 9.39 -8.45 -10.82
CA HIS A 383 9.87 -9.48 -9.92
C HIS A 383 11.10 -10.19 -10.51
N VAL A 384 12.18 -10.30 -9.75
CA VAL A 384 13.49 -10.78 -10.27
C VAL A 384 14.10 -11.93 -9.46
N SER A 385 13.38 -12.52 -8.52
CA SER A 385 13.83 -13.62 -7.67
C SER A 385 13.17 -14.94 -8.04
#